data_8f1ff012bc4f910d028b4d5f5d082493
#
_entry.id   8f1ff012bc4f910d028b4d5f5d082493
#
_cell.length_a   1.000
_cell.length_b   1.000
_cell.length_c   1.000
_cell.angle_alpha   90.00
_cell.angle_beta   90.00
_cell.angle_gamma   90.00
#
_symmetry.space_group_name_H-M   'P 1'
#
loop_
_entity.id
_entity.type
_entity.pdbx_description
1 polymer ?
#
loop_
_entity_poly.entity_id
_entity_poly.type
_entity_poly.pdbx_seq_one_letter_code
_entity_poly.pdbx_strand_id
1 'polypeptide(L)'
;MKRVTGKLQISQLRSLTLATCLFTLPGLALAQDAQSRDIIEGIQDGERVELKLPDPEEQLPLEDLRKFTEVFARIKDAYVEEVSDSELLESAIKGMLSDLDPHSTYLAPKDYEELEESTSGEFGGLGIEVGMENGFVKVISPIDDTPAQKAGVQAGDLIIKLDEKPVKGMSLEEAVNLMRGKPGSVLTLTIMREGETAPIEIDVTRDIIKVTSIKSRMIENGYGYVRITQFQAETGKQFLKALNDLKDEHGSDLDGLVIDL
;
A
#
# COMPACT_ATOMS: atom_id res chain seq x y z
N MET A 1 59.23 1.35 -22.10
CA MET A 1 60.31 2.36 -21.87
C MET A 1 59.92 3.23 -20.71
N LYS A 2 60.83 3.26 -19.69
CA LYS A 2 61.01 4.19 -18.55
C LYS A 2 59.81 4.33 -17.58
N ARG A 3 59.78 3.66 -16.39
CA ARG A 3 60.60 3.85 -15.15
C ARG A 3 60.72 5.33 -14.73
N VAL A 4 60.26 5.64 -13.50
CA VAL A 4 61.08 5.99 -12.31
C VAL A 4 60.09 6.33 -11.18
N THR A 5 59.90 5.61 -10.10
CA THR A 5 60.64 5.45 -8.81
C THR A 5 61.00 6.73 -8.08
N GLY A 6 60.67 6.78 -6.79
CA GLY A 6 61.28 7.64 -5.75
C GLY A 6 60.33 7.78 -4.58
N LYS A 7 60.39 6.94 -3.53
CA LYS A 7 61.15 6.91 -2.26
C LYS A 7 60.71 8.06 -1.34
N LEU A 8 60.01 7.69 -0.28
CA LEU A 8 60.40 7.54 1.14
C LEU A 8 61.37 8.59 1.69
N GLN A 9 60.96 9.33 2.71
CA GLN A 9 61.84 9.55 3.88
C GLN A 9 61.02 9.84 5.14
N ILE A 10 61.38 9.08 6.16
CA ILE A 10 61.02 9.17 7.60
C ILE A 10 62.14 10.01 8.25
N SER A 11 61.82 10.88 9.18
CA SER A 11 62.69 11.21 10.34
C SER A 11 61.87 12.02 11.36
N GLN A 12 61.63 11.40 12.52
CA GLN A 12 62.35 11.61 13.79
C GLN A 12 61.86 12.89 14.53
N LEU A 13 61.17 12.74 15.60
CA LEU A 13 61.47 12.43 17.00
C LEU A 13 61.61 13.67 17.92
N ARG A 14 60.95 13.61 19.04
CA ARG A 14 61.15 14.33 20.33
C ARG A 14 60.50 15.69 20.48
N SER A 15 59.64 15.92 21.46
CA SER A 15 59.99 16.04 22.86
C SER A 15 58.74 16.09 23.76
N LEU A 16 58.91 15.50 24.87
CA LEU A 16 58.09 15.35 26.06
C LEU A 16 57.93 16.74 26.76
N THR A 17 56.72 17.17 27.07
CA THR A 17 56.48 18.03 28.24
C THR A 17 55.09 17.72 28.83
N LEU A 18 55.14 17.35 30.08
CA LEU A 18 54.09 17.12 31.05
C LEU A 18 53.54 18.47 31.52
N ALA A 19 52.21 18.69 31.43
CA ALA A 19 51.52 19.65 32.30
C ALA A 19 50.02 19.33 32.40
N THR A 20 49.67 18.73 33.51
CA THR A 20 48.62 19.08 34.47
C THR A 20 47.23 19.42 33.99
N CYS A 21 46.32 18.54 34.36
CA CYS A 21 44.92 18.70 34.78
C CYS A 21 44.24 20.05 34.61
N LEU A 22 43.16 20.04 33.86
CA LEU A 22 41.94 20.67 34.36
C LEU A 22 40.73 19.85 33.86
N PHE A 23 40.04 19.28 34.81
CA PHE A 23 38.71 18.69 34.63
C PHE A 23 37.76 19.83 34.20
N THR A 24 37.29 19.79 32.98
CA THR A 24 36.06 20.46 32.60
C THR A 24 35.16 19.40 31.97
N LEU A 25 34.11 19.06 32.68
CA LEU A 25 32.96 18.30 32.22
C LEU A 25 32.42 18.89 30.90
N PRO A 26 32.22 18.09 29.85
CA PRO A 26 31.28 18.45 28.81
C PRO A 26 29.91 17.90 29.20
N GLY A 27 29.25 18.63 30.07
CA GLY A 27 27.81 18.53 30.20
C GLY A 27 27.20 19.62 29.34
N LEU A 28 26.84 19.33 28.11
CA LEU A 28 25.80 19.98 27.30
C LEU A 28 25.92 19.51 25.84
N ALA A 29 25.44 18.33 25.55
CA ALA A 29 25.11 17.91 24.18
C ALA A 29 24.17 16.72 24.20
N LEU A 30 23.06 16.81 24.92
CA LEU A 30 21.91 15.89 24.84
C LEU A 30 20.60 16.66 25.09
N ALA A 31 20.38 17.71 24.34
CA ALA A 31 19.13 18.47 24.42
C ALA A 31 18.71 19.05 23.06
N GLN A 32 18.91 18.30 21.98
CA GLN A 32 18.45 18.73 20.66
C GLN A 32 17.65 17.67 19.87
N ASP A 33 17.38 16.52 20.47
CA ASP A 33 16.63 15.45 19.76
C ASP A 33 15.25 15.15 20.37
N ALA A 34 14.81 15.92 21.36
CA ALA A 34 13.49 15.74 21.98
C ALA A 34 12.36 16.54 21.30
N GLN A 35 12.68 17.48 20.45
CA GLN A 35 11.70 18.44 19.89
C GLN A 35 11.08 17.98 18.55
N SER A 36 11.54 16.89 17.96
CA SER A 36 11.03 16.40 16.66
C SER A 36 9.99 15.27 16.77
N ARG A 37 9.57 14.89 17.99
CA ARG A 37 8.56 13.80 18.18
C ARG A 37 7.14 14.29 18.48
N ASP A 38 6.95 15.59 18.67
CA ASP A 38 5.67 16.13 19.13
C ASP A 38 4.86 16.83 18.03
N ILE A 39 5.19 16.59 16.76
CA ILE A 39 4.52 17.21 15.62
C ILE A 39 3.88 16.11 14.77
N ILE A 40 2.57 16.12 14.66
CA ILE A 40 1.83 15.33 13.67
C ILE A 40 1.46 16.24 12.50
N GLU A 41 1.85 15.87 11.29
CA GLU A 41 1.39 16.55 10.08
C GLU A 41 -0.07 16.17 9.79
N GLY A 42 -0.94 17.16 9.72
CA GLY A 42 -2.33 17.02 9.31
C GLY A 42 -2.65 17.90 8.10
N ILE A 43 -3.72 17.62 7.41
CA ILE A 43 -4.24 18.48 6.33
C ILE A 43 -5.58 19.05 6.79
N GLN A 44 -5.68 20.36 6.89
CA GLN A 44 -6.91 21.07 7.13
C GLN A 44 -7.12 22.12 6.02
N ASP A 45 -8.28 22.09 5.35
CA ASP A 45 -8.62 22.99 4.23
C ASP A 45 -7.60 23.00 3.07
N GLY A 46 -6.87 21.87 2.86
CA GLY A 46 -5.87 21.73 1.81
C GLY A 46 -4.48 22.31 2.16
N GLU A 47 -4.31 22.88 3.35
CA GLU A 47 -3.02 23.32 3.86
C GLU A 47 -2.45 22.31 4.87
N ARG A 48 -1.13 22.14 4.85
CA ARG A 48 -0.43 21.34 5.87
C ARG A 48 -0.45 22.09 7.19
N VAL A 49 -1.06 21.49 8.20
CA VAL A 49 -1.09 22.03 9.56
C VAL A 49 -0.19 21.17 10.45
N GLU A 50 0.76 21.80 11.11
CA GLU A 50 1.53 21.17 12.17
C GLU A 50 0.68 21.12 13.45
N LEU A 51 0.23 19.94 13.84
CA LEU A 51 -0.46 19.72 15.10
C LEU A 51 0.59 19.45 16.18
N LYS A 52 0.79 20.40 17.06
CA LYS A 52 1.63 20.19 18.24
C LYS A 52 0.84 19.34 19.24
N LEU A 53 1.35 18.15 19.53
CA LEU A 53 0.80 17.35 20.61
C LEU A 53 0.95 18.08 21.95
N PRO A 54 -0.08 18.06 22.81
CA PRO A 54 0.06 18.58 24.17
C PRO A 54 1.10 17.75 24.93
N ASP A 55 1.82 18.41 25.84
CA ASP A 55 2.84 17.75 26.66
C ASP A 55 2.19 16.58 27.44
N PRO A 56 2.65 15.32 27.26
CA PRO A 56 2.03 14.17 27.89
C PRO A 56 1.98 14.24 29.42
N GLU A 57 2.89 14.98 30.06
CA GLU A 57 2.96 15.07 31.50
C GLU A 57 1.95 16.06 32.11
N GLU A 58 1.42 17.03 31.33
CA GLU A 58 0.50 18.05 31.86
C GLU A 58 -0.99 17.69 31.81
N GLN A 59 -1.42 16.67 31.05
CA GLN A 59 -2.85 16.48 30.77
C GLN A 59 -3.36 15.02 30.84
N LEU A 60 -2.56 14.04 31.21
CA LEU A 60 -3.04 12.66 31.27
C LEU A 60 -3.87 12.41 32.54
N PRO A 61 -5.15 12.00 32.41
CA PRO A 61 -6.01 11.63 33.54
C PRO A 61 -5.57 10.27 34.10
N LEU A 62 -4.57 10.27 34.98
CA LEU A 62 -3.93 9.05 35.50
C LEU A 62 -4.91 8.06 36.14
N GLU A 63 -5.97 8.55 36.80
CA GLU A 63 -6.98 7.66 37.38
C GLU A 63 -7.81 6.96 36.31
N ASP A 64 -8.14 7.64 35.22
CA ASP A 64 -8.90 7.05 34.12
C ASP A 64 -8.05 6.11 33.27
N LEU A 65 -6.76 6.43 33.08
CA LEU A 65 -5.80 5.50 32.50
C LEU A 65 -5.63 4.24 33.34
N ARG A 66 -5.64 4.35 34.67
CA ARG A 66 -5.60 3.16 35.54
C ARG A 66 -6.85 2.29 35.33
N LYS A 67 -8.04 2.89 35.27
CA LYS A 67 -9.29 2.15 34.96
C LYS A 67 -9.22 1.47 33.61
N PHE A 68 -8.71 2.19 32.58
CA PHE A 68 -8.50 1.62 31.25
C PHE A 68 -7.58 0.39 31.29
N THR A 69 -6.43 0.49 31.97
CA THR A 69 -5.49 -0.63 32.08
C THR A 69 -6.05 -1.80 32.90
N GLU A 70 -6.88 -1.55 33.91
CA GLU A 70 -7.58 -2.60 34.69
C GLU A 70 -8.58 -3.36 33.81
N VAL A 71 -9.36 -2.65 33.00
CA VAL A 71 -10.31 -3.24 32.05
C VAL A 71 -9.59 -4.02 30.97
N PHE A 72 -8.52 -3.46 30.42
CA PHE A 72 -7.64 -4.11 29.43
C PHE A 72 -7.09 -5.44 29.96
N ALA A 73 -6.50 -5.42 31.16
CA ALA A 73 -5.98 -6.64 31.81
C ALA A 73 -7.09 -7.68 32.05
N ARG A 74 -8.27 -7.23 32.47
CA ARG A 74 -9.40 -8.13 32.73
C ARG A 74 -9.93 -8.81 31.47
N ILE A 75 -9.95 -8.10 30.33
CA ILE A 75 -10.31 -8.69 29.03
C ILE A 75 -9.31 -9.79 28.68
N LYS A 76 -8.02 -9.52 28.78
CA LYS A 76 -6.97 -10.52 28.51
C LYS A 76 -7.07 -11.77 29.37
N ASP A 77 -7.43 -11.60 30.66
CA ASP A 77 -7.45 -12.71 31.61
C ASP A 77 -8.75 -13.53 31.54
N ALA A 78 -9.87 -12.91 31.15
CA ALA A 78 -11.20 -13.50 31.33
C ALA A 78 -12.04 -13.63 30.05
N TYR A 79 -11.57 -13.11 28.90
CA TYR A 79 -12.28 -13.29 27.65
C TYR A 79 -12.17 -14.72 27.14
N VAL A 80 -13.21 -15.20 26.44
CA VAL A 80 -13.32 -16.61 26.02
C VAL A 80 -12.29 -16.99 24.95
N GLU A 81 -11.85 -16.02 24.15
CA GLU A 81 -10.85 -16.19 23.10
C GLU A 81 -9.58 -15.40 23.45
N GLU A 82 -8.44 -15.88 22.99
CA GLU A 82 -7.18 -15.19 23.17
C GLU A 82 -7.12 -13.96 22.25
N VAL A 83 -6.97 -12.77 22.84
CA VAL A 83 -6.88 -11.50 22.10
C VAL A 83 -5.54 -10.87 22.33
N SER A 84 -4.87 -10.43 21.27
CA SER A 84 -3.57 -9.78 21.34
C SER A 84 -3.67 -8.35 21.91
N ASP A 85 -2.57 -7.87 22.50
CA ASP A 85 -2.48 -6.48 22.99
C ASP A 85 -2.73 -5.46 21.89
N SER A 86 -2.20 -5.72 20.70
CA SER A 86 -2.35 -4.86 19.54
C SER A 86 -3.81 -4.72 19.11
N GLU A 87 -4.54 -5.83 19.03
CA GLU A 87 -5.98 -5.83 18.67
C GLU A 87 -6.83 -5.08 19.69
N LEU A 88 -6.56 -5.25 20.99
CA LEU A 88 -7.27 -4.54 22.03
C LEU A 88 -7.01 -3.03 22.00
N LEU A 89 -5.75 -2.62 21.81
CA LEU A 89 -5.37 -1.22 21.71
C LEU A 89 -5.96 -0.56 20.45
N GLU A 90 -5.89 -1.25 19.33
CA GLU A 90 -6.48 -0.78 18.09
C GLU A 90 -8.01 -0.62 18.18
N SER A 91 -8.68 -1.60 18.81
CA SER A 91 -10.12 -1.55 19.07
C SER A 91 -10.48 -0.39 19.99
N ALA A 92 -9.65 -0.10 21.00
CA ALA A 92 -9.85 1.05 21.88
C ALA A 92 -9.71 2.38 21.12
N ILE A 93 -8.71 2.52 20.25
CA ILE A 93 -8.53 3.72 19.42
C ILE A 93 -9.71 3.90 18.46
N LYS A 94 -10.14 2.82 17.79
CA LYS A 94 -11.34 2.84 16.93
C LYS A 94 -12.58 3.28 17.70
N GLY A 95 -12.77 2.74 18.92
CA GLY A 95 -13.90 3.12 19.79
C GLY A 95 -13.90 4.59 20.18
N MET A 96 -12.75 5.14 20.58
CA MET A 96 -12.63 6.55 20.94
C MET A 96 -13.04 7.48 19.79
N LEU A 97 -12.67 7.15 18.56
CA LEU A 97 -12.99 7.99 17.40
C LEU A 97 -14.45 7.82 16.95
N SER A 98 -14.97 6.59 16.99
CA SER A 98 -16.37 6.31 16.62
C SER A 98 -17.39 7.02 17.50
N ASP A 99 -17.02 7.31 18.75
CA ASP A 99 -17.89 8.04 19.71
C ASP A 99 -17.89 9.57 19.49
N LEU A 100 -16.95 10.10 18.69
CA LEU A 100 -16.91 11.54 18.40
C LEU A 100 -17.96 11.93 17.37
N ASP A 101 -17.97 11.26 16.22
CA ASP A 101 -18.90 11.50 15.13
C ASP A 101 -18.88 10.33 14.11
N PRO A 102 -19.90 10.18 13.23
CA PRO A 102 -19.96 9.08 12.26
C PRO A 102 -18.94 9.15 11.12
N HIS A 103 -18.17 10.22 11.00
CA HIS A 103 -17.17 10.42 9.93
C HIS A 103 -15.74 10.26 10.44
N SER A 104 -15.54 10.26 11.76
CA SER A 104 -14.23 10.05 12.37
C SER A 104 -13.96 8.57 12.54
N THR A 105 -12.85 8.10 11.96
CA THR A 105 -12.42 6.71 12.06
C THR A 105 -10.90 6.58 12.12
N TYR A 106 -10.43 5.53 12.77
CA TYR A 106 -9.03 5.13 12.73
C TYR A 106 -8.83 4.08 11.65
N LEU A 107 -7.91 4.33 10.76
CA LEU A 107 -7.47 3.36 9.78
C LEU A 107 -6.19 2.69 10.29
N ALA A 108 -6.25 1.39 10.55
CA ALA A 108 -5.06 0.60 10.76
C ALA A 108 -4.18 0.62 9.49
N PRO A 109 -2.88 0.29 9.59
CA PRO A 109 -2.00 0.33 8.41
C PRO A 109 -2.57 -0.40 7.19
N LYS A 110 -3.16 -1.58 7.41
CA LYS A 110 -3.80 -2.36 6.34
C LYS A 110 -5.03 -1.64 5.75
N ASP A 111 -5.91 -1.12 6.61
CA ASP A 111 -7.12 -0.40 6.19
C ASP A 111 -6.75 0.88 5.40
N TYR A 112 -5.63 1.53 5.80
CA TYR A 112 -5.10 2.70 5.10
C TYR A 112 -4.56 2.34 3.72
N GLU A 113 -3.78 1.25 3.61
CA GLU A 113 -3.30 0.74 2.32
C GLU A 113 -4.47 0.41 1.39
N GLU A 114 -5.52 -0.26 1.88
CA GLU A 114 -6.72 -0.58 1.11
C GLU A 114 -7.47 0.69 0.66
N LEU A 115 -7.56 1.72 1.52
CA LEU A 115 -8.14 3.00 1.15
C LEU A 115 -7.30 3.71 0.07
N GLU A 116 -5.98 3.73 0.23
CA GLU A 116 -5.06 4.32 -0.75
C GLU A 116 -5.17 3.61 -2.11
N GLU A 117 -5.18 2.27 -2.14
CA GLU A 117 -5.39 1.48 -3.35
C GLU A 117 -6.75 1.79 -4.02
N SER A 118 -7.83 1.84 -3.23
CA SER A 118 -9.17 2.13 -3.77
C SER A 118 -9.30 3.55 -4.30
N THR A 119 -8.60 4.50 -3.67
CA THR A 119 -8.63 5.92 -4.06
C THR A 119 -7.73 6.20 -5.26
N SER A 120 -6.53 5.63 -5.30
CA SER A 120 -5.61 5.78 -6.42
C SER A 120 -6.04 4.97 -7.64
N GLY A 121 -6.64 3.80 -7.43
CA GLY A 121 -6.91 2.80 -8.46
C GLY A 121 -5.66 2.03 -8.88
N GLU A 122 -4.61 2.10 -8.06
CA GLU A 122 -3.33 1.43 -8.30
C GLU A 122 -3.02 0.46 -7.17
N PHE A 123 -2.66 -0.77 -7.49
CA PHE A 123 -2.25 -1.78 -6.51
C PHE A 123 -1.16 -2.69 -7.05
N GLY A 124 -0.35 -3.23 -6.15
CA GLY A 124 0.68 -4.20 -6.51
C GLY A 124 0.10 -5.59 -6.72
N GLY A 125 0.27 -6.18 -7.92
CA GLY A 125 -0.29 -7.49 -8.21
C GLY A 125 0.06 -8.04 -9.59
N LEU A 126 -0.73 -9.01 -10.05
CA LEU A 126 -0.52 -9.73 -11.30
C LEU A 126 -1.32 -9.15 -12.48
N GLY A 127 -2.46 -8.49 -12.18
CA GLY A 127 -3.39 -7.99 -13.19
C GLY A 127 -4.28 -9.08 -13.78
N ILE A 128 -4.99 -9.80 -12.90
CA ILE A 128 -5.93 -10.86 -13.28
C ILE A 128 -7.28 -10.60 -12.61
N GLU A 129 -8.35 -10.75 -13.36
CA GLU A 129 -9.69 -10.88 -12.82
C GLU A 129 -9.95 -12.37 -12.51
N VAL A 130 -10.33 -12.67 -11.28
CA VAL A 130 -10.48 -14.04 -10.79
C VAL A 130 -11.82 -14.29 -10.11
N GLY A 131 -12.24 -15.53 -10.09
CA GLY A 131 -13.42 -16.02 -9.37
C GLY A 131 -13.16 -17.39 -8.77
N MET A 132 -14.13 -17.93 -8.02
CA MET A 132 -14.05 -19.30 -7.50
C MET A 132 -14.84 -20.25 -8.39
N GLU A 133 -14.22 -21.37 -8.76
CA GLU A 133 -14.88 -22.48 -9.45
C GLU A 133 -14.42 -23.82 -8.87
N ASN A 134 -15.36 -24.63 -8.37
CA ASN A 134 -15.11 -25.96 -7.81
C ASN A 134 -14.02 -26.01 -6.71
N GLY A 135 -13.89 -24.93 -5.91
CA GLY A 135 -12.90 -24.81 -4.84
C GLY A 135 -11.49 -24.43 -5.32
N PHE A 136 -11.35 -24.00 -6.56
CA PHE A 136 -10.14 -23.44 -7.15
C PHE A 136 -10.38 -22.00 -7.60
N VAL A 137 -9.30 -21.25 -7.77
CA VAL A 137 -9.35 -19.90 -8.35
C VAL A 137 -9.31 -20.01 -9.87
N LYS A 138 -10.37 -19.52 -10.52
CA LYS A 138 -10.45 -19.45 -11.98
C LYS A 138 -10.10 -18.08 -12.48
N VAL A 139 -9.25 -18.01 -13.47
CA VAL A 139 -8.97 -16.79 -14.21
C VAL A 139 -10.19 -16.48 -15.10
N ILE A 140 -10.88 -15.38 -14.82
CA ILE A 140 -11.96 -14.87 -15.67
C ILE A 140 -11.34 -14.24 -16.90
N SER A 141 -10.41 -13.30 -16.69
CA SER A 141 -9.59 -12.72 -17.74
C SER A 141 -8.31 -12.10 -17.17
N PRO A 142 -7.17 -12.19 -17.85
CA PRO A 142 -6.06 -11.28 -17.58
C PRO A 142 -6.45 -9.88 -18.05
N ILE A 143 -5.99 -8.86 -17.31
CA ILE A 143 -6.16 -7.45 -17.69
C ILE A 143 -5.10 -7.12 -18.75
N ASP A 144 -5.50 -6.33 -19.75
CA ASP A 144 -4.60 -5.95 -20.84
C ASP A 144 -3.35 -5.19 -20.33
N ASP A 145 -2.23 -5.43 -20.98
CA ASP A 145 -0.92 -4.84 -20.70
C ASP A 145 -0.33 -5.17 -19.32
N THR A 146 -0.92 -6.08 -18.57
CA THR A 146 -0.46 -6.49 -17.24
C THR A 146 0.58 -7.61 -17.26
N PRO A 147 1.28 -7.85 -16.13
CA PRO A 147 2.25 -8.93 -15.99
C PRO A 147 1.70 -10.31 -16.32
N ALA A 148 0.49 -10.62 -15.85
CA ALA A 148 -0.12 -11.92 -16.08
C ALA A 148 -0.40 -12.18 -17.56
N GLN A 149 -0.92 -11.19 -18.29
CA GLN A 149 -1.12 -11.30 -19.73
C GLN A 149 0.21 -11.54 -20.46
N LYS A 150 1.25 -10.77 -20.10
CA LYS A 150 2.60 -10.89 -20.68
C LYS A 150 3.24 -12.24 -20.39
N ALA A 151 2.97 -12.81 -19.21
CA ALA A 151 3.44 -14.15 -18.81
C ALA A 151 2.65 -15.30 -19.48
N GLY A 152 1.56 -15.01 -20.18
CA GLY A 152 0.78 -16.01 -20.91
C GLY A 152 -0.33 -16.68 -20.10
N VAL A 153 -0.79 -16.05 -19.00
CA VAL A 153 -2.02 -16.45 -18.30
C VAL A 153 -3.21 -16.20 -19.21
N GLN A 154 -4.16 -17.12 -19.24
CA GLN A 154 -5.31 -17.09 -20.14
C GLN A 154 -6.64 -17.18 -19.38
N ALA A 155 -7.70 -16.66 -19.99
CA ALA A 155 -9.04 -16.86 -19.47
C ALA A 155 -9.39 -18.36 -19.43
N GLY A 156 -9.99 -18.80 -18.34
CA GLY A 156 -10.32 -20.19 -18.09
C GLY A 156 -9.25 -21.01 -17.36
N ASP A 157 -8.04 -20.50 -17.17
CA ASP A 157 -7.01 -21.15 -16.37
C ASP A 157 -7.52 -21.37 -14.93
N LEU A 158 -7.35 -22.58 -14.39
CA LEU A 158 -7.62 -22.89 -13.00
C LEU A 158 -6.32 -22.88 -12.20
N ILE A 159 -6.17 -21.91 -11.31
CA ILE A 159 -5.00 -21.81 -10.44
C ILE A 159 -5.17 -22.83 -9.32
N ILE A 160 -4.24 -23.77 -9.22
CA ILE A 160 -4.24 -24.86 -8.22
C ILE A 160 -3.22 -24.61 -7.09
N LYS A 161 -2.14 -23.82 -7.36
CA LYS A 161 -1.18 -23.38 -6.35
C LYS A 161 -0.73 -21.95 -6.63
N LEU A 162 -0.35 -21.27 -5.55
CA LEU A 162 0.33 -19.97 -5.50
C LEU A 162 1.66 -20.20 -4.77
N ASP A 163 2.79 -20.13 -5.49
CA ASP A 163 4.05 -20.71 -5.05
C ASP A 163 3.84 -22.17 -4.60
N GLU A 164 4.31 -22.54 -3.41
CA GLU A 164 4.12 -23.88 -2.84
C GLU A 164 2.75 -24.08 -2.15
N LYS A 165 1.90 -23.05 -2.06
CA LYS A 165 0.64 -23.10 -1.31
C LYS A 165 -0.51 -23.58 -2.22
N PRO A 166 -1.18 -24.71 -1.87
CA PRO A 166 -2.36 -25.15 -2.61
C PRO A 166 -3.52 -24.18 -2.38
N VAL A 167 -4.22 -23.82 -3.45
CA VAL A 167 -5.37 -22.89 -3.40
C VAL A 167 -6.62 -23.58 -2.86
N LYS A 168 -6.70 -24.90 -2.97
CA LYS A 168 -7.89 -25.67 -2.54
C LYS A 168 -8.17 -25.47 -1.04
N GLY A 169 -9.35 -24.95 -0.74
CA GLY A 169 -9.79 -24.65 0.64
C GLY A 169 -9.52 -23.22 1.11
N MET A 170 -8.87 -22.39 0.28
CA MET A 170 -8.75 -20.96 0.52
C MET A 170 -10.03 -20.24 0.10
N SER A 171 -10.32 -19.13 0.76
CA SER A 171 -11.29 -18.15 0.25
C SER A 171 -10.71 -17.39 -0.95
N LEU A 172 -11.58 -16.76 -1.74
CA LEU A 172 -11.13 -15.91 -2.84
C LEU A 172 -10.25 -14.75 -2.34
N GLU A 173 -10.64 -14.17 -1.20
CA GLU A 173 -9.91 -13.07 -0.57
C GLU A 173 -8.50 -13.48 -0.15
N GLU A 174 -8.34 -14.64 0.49
CA GLU A 174 -7.02 -15.19 0.86
C GLU A 174 -6.14 -15.41 -0.37
N ALA A 175 -6.69 -15.97 -1.44
CA ALA A 175 -5.96 -16.20 -2.68
C ALA A 175 -5.56 -14.87 -3.35
N VAL A 176 -6.47 -13.87 -3.39
CA VAL A 176 -6.17 -12.52 -3.92
C VAL A 176 -5.08 -11.84 -3.10
N ASN A 177 -5.14 -11.92 -1.78
CA ASN A 177 -4.11 -11.35 -0.90
C ASN A 177 -2.73 -11.98 -1.14
N LEU A 178 -2.67 -13.28 -1.46
CA LEU A 178 -1.42 -13.95 -1.85
C LEU A 178 -0.93 -13.53 -3.25
N MET A 179 -1.85 -13.24 -4.17
CA MET A 179 -1.50 -12.74 -5.52
C MET A 179 -1.03 -11.29 -5.50
N ARG A 180 -1.52 -10.47 -4.56
CA ARG A 180 -1.02 -9.11 -4.30
C ARG A 180 0.38 -9.15 -3.73
N GLY A 181 1.08 -8.02 -3.76
CA GLY A 181 2.39 -7.87 -3.13
C GLY A 181 3.25 -6.81 -3.80
N LYS A 182 4.47 -6.66 -3.30
CA LYS A 182 5.39 -5.60 -3.74
C LYS A 182 5.71 -5.74 -5.22
N PRO A 183 5.61 -4.65 -6.02
CA PRO A 183 6.09 -4.63 -7.39
C PRO A 183 7.55 -5.13 -7.50
N GLY A 184 7.84 -5.92 -8.53
CA GLY A 184 9.14 -6.56 -8.74
C GLY A 184 9.31 -7.93 -8.05
N SER A 185 8.42 -8.34 -7.14
CA SER A 185 8.44 -9.69 -6.58
C SER A 185 7.81 -10.69 -7.55
N VAL A 186 8.32 -11.91 -7.58
CA VAL A 186 7.82 -12.99 -8.45
C VAL A 186 6.85 -13.86 -7.65
N LEU A 187 5.78 -14.30 -8.32
CA LEU A 187 4.87 -15.34 -7.86
C LEU A 187 4.76 -16.43 -8.92
N THR A 188 4.96 -17.67 -8.53
CA THR A 188 4.76 -18.83 -9.41
C THR A 188 3.30 -19.30 -9.32
N LEU A 189 2.59 -19.27 -10.43
CA LEU A 189 1.26 -19.81 -10.59
C LEU A 189 1.35 -21.23 -11.12
N THR A 190 0.83 -22.23 -10.40
CA THR A 190 0.59 -23.55 -10.97
C THR A 190 -0.87 -23.62 -11.44
N ILE A 191 -1.08 -23.78 -12.73
CA ILE A 191 -2.40 -23.74 -13.34
C ILE A 191 -2.75 -25.07 -14.03
N MET A 192 -4.06 -25.35 -14.12
CA MET A 192 -4.61 -26.34 -15.05
C MET A 192 -5.33 -25.60 -16.17
N ARG A 193 -4.97 -25.92 -17.42
CA ARG A 193 -5.55 -25.31 -18.62
C ARG A 193 -6.31 -26.37 -19.41
N GLU A 194 -7.47 -25.97 -19.92
CA GLU A 194 -8.25 -26.87 -20.77
C GLU A 194 -7.44 -27.29 -22.02
N GLY A 195 -7.41 -28.59 -22.30
CA GLY A 195 -6.63 -29.16 -23.39
C GLY A 195 -5.20 -29.59 -23.02
N GLU A 196 -4.70 -29.20 -21.86
CA GLU A 196 -3.39 -29.64 -21.36
C GLU A 196 -3.52 -30.87 -20.45
N THR A 197 -2.56 -31.80 -20.53
CA THR A 197 -2.58 -33.04 -19.76
C THR A 197 -1.87 -32.97 -18.42
N ALA A 198 -1.08 -31.89 -18.19
CA ALA A 198 -0.32 -31.67 -16.98
C ALA A 198 -0.44 -30.22 -16.51
N PRO A 199 -0.25 -29.94 -15.21
CA PRO A 199 -0.17 -28.59 -14.70
C PRO A 199 0.95 -27.80 -15.37
N ILE A 200 0.72 -26.50 -15.58
CA ILE A 200 1.68 -25.54 -16.13
C ILE A 200 2.13 -24.61 -15.01
N GLU A 201 3.42 -24.37 -14.89
CA GLU A 201 3.98 -23.37 -14.00
C GLU A 201 4.28 -22.10 -14.78
N ILE A 202 3.80 -20.95 -14.28
CA ILE A 202 3.97 -19.65 -14.88
C ILE A 202 4.51 -18.69 -13.81
N ASP A 203 5.71 -18.19 -14.00
CA ASP A 203 6.28 -17.15 -13.16
C ASP A 203 5.77 -15.78 -13.62
N VAL A 204 5.12 -15.07 -12.69
CA VAL A 204 4.60 -13.72 -12.94
C VAL A 204 5.28 -12.74 -12.01
N THR A 205 5.97 -11.74 -12.56
CA THR A 205 6.54 -10.66 -11.78
C THR A 205 5.47 -9.62 -11.48
N ARG A 206 5.17 -9.39 -10.21
CA ARG A 206 4.19 -8.38 -9.80
C ARG A 206 4.60 -7.00 -10.25
N ASP A 207 3.61 -6.19 -10.63
CA ASP A 207 3.81 -4.80 -11.02
C ASP A 207 2.66 -3.94 -10.46
N ILE A 208 2.75 -2.62 -10.61
CA ILE A 208 1.66 -1.71 -10.30
C ILE A 208 0.57 -1.89 -11.36
N ILE A 209 -0.58 -2.40 -10.94
CA ILE A 209 -1.75 -2.56 -11.78
C ILE A 209 -2.60 -1.31 -11.69
N LYS A 210 -2.88 -0.69 -12.83
CA LYS A 210 -3.73 0.51 -12.93
C LYS A 210 -5.10 0.11 -13.46
N VAL A 211 -6.11 0.28 -12.63
CA VAL A 211 -7.49 0.02 -13.05
C VAL A 211 -8.10 1.30 -13.61
N THR A 212 -8.47 1.24 -14.90
CA THR A 212 -9.13 2.36 -15.55
C THR A 212 -10.57 2.50 -15.03
N SER A 213 -10.89 3.67 -14.47
CA SER A 213 -12.26 3.97 -14.00
C SER A 213 -13.21 4.43 -15.12
N ILE A 214 -12.70 4.61 -16.33
CA ILE A 214 -13.44 5.12 -17.49
C ILE A 214 -13.49 4.05 -18.58
N LYS A 215 -14.71 3.82 -19.10
CA LYS A 215 -14.95 3.07 -20.35
C LYS A 215 -15.65 4.00 -21.32
N SER A 216 -15.16 4.10 -22.57
CA SER A 216 -15.75 4.96 -23.58
C SER A 216 -15.92 4.22 -24.91
N ARG A 217 -16.91 4.64 -25.70
CA ARG A 217 -17.13 4.17 -27.07
C ARG A 217 -18.05 5.14 -27.82
N MET A 218 -17.99 5.13 -29.14
CA MET A 218 -19.04 5.72 -29.95
C MET A 218 -20.29 4.83 -29.91
N ILE A 219 -21.47 5.44 -29.76
CA ILE A 219 -22.76 4.74 -29.90
C ILE A 219 -23.19 4.80 -31.37
N GLU A 220 -23.24 6.03 -31.91
CA GLU A 220 -23.54 6.37 -33.28
C GLU A 220 -22.58 7.47 -33.73
N ASN A 221 -22.56 7.77 -35.02
CA ASN A 221 -21.73 8.83 -35.55
C ASN A 221 -22.08 10.19 -34.88
N GLY A 222 -21.10 10.79 -34.20
CA GLY A 222 -21.25 12.04 -33.45
C GLY A 222 -21.75 11.89 -32.01
N TYR A 223 -22.16 10.68 -31.58
CA TYR A 223 -22.65 10.45 -30.21
C TYR A 223 -21.72 9.53 -29.41
N GLY A 224 -21.07 10.12 -28.42
CA GLY A 224 -20.16 9.40 -27.51
C GLY A 224 -20.88 8.81 -26.29
N TYR A 225 -20.35 7.73 -25.76
CA TYR A 225 -20.74 7.14 -24.47
C TYR A 225 -19.50 7.01 -23.59
N VAL A 226 -19.61 7.51 -22.36
CA VAL A 226 -18.57 7.39 -21.34
C VAL A 226 -19.19 6.86 -20.07
N ARG A 227 -18.67 5.73 -19.58
CA ARG A 227 -19.09 5.15 -18.30
C ARG A 227 -17.98 5.36 -17.27
N ILE A 228 -18.37 5.90 -16.11
CA ILE A 228 -17.53 5.99 -14.91
C ILE A 228 -17.88 4.81 -14.02
N THR A 229 -16.99 3.82 -13.93
CA THR A 229 -17.22 2.59 -13.15
C THR A 229 -17.00 2.81 -11.65
N GLN A 230 -16.12 3.77 -11.29
CA GLN A 230 -15.84 4.21 -9.92
C GLN A 230 -15.11 5.55 -9.95
N PHE A 231 -15.17 6.28 -8.83
CA PHE A 231 -14.46 7.55 -8.70
C PHE A 231 -13.11 7.33 -8.00
N GLN A 232 -12.04 7.66 -8.70
CA GLN A 232 -10.64 7.57 -8.26
C GLN A 232 -9.93 8.91 -8.47
N ALA A 233 -8.73 9.07 -7.93
CA ALA A 233 -7.95 10.30 -8.07
C ALA A 233 -7.75 10.74 -9.53
N GLU A 234 -7.53 9.79 -10.44
CA GLU A 234 -7.29 10.07 -11.87
C GLU A 234 -8.58 10.08 -12.74
N THR A 235 -9.76 9.81 -12.16
CA THR A 235 -11.02 9.70 -12.95
C THR A 235 -11.30 10.92 -13.81
N GLY A 236 -11.11 12.13 -13.27
CA GLY A 236 -11.34 13.36 -14.02
C GLY A 236 -10.40 13.49 -15.23
N LYS A 237 -9.15 13.14 -15.06
CA LYS A 237 -8.14 13.17 -16.13
C LYS A 237 -8.40 12.10 -17.19
N GLN A 238 -8.76 10.88 -16.76
CA GLN A 238 -9.14 9.79 -17.66
C GLN A 238 -10.41 10.14 -18.44
N PHE A 239 -11.39 10.79 -17.80
CA PHE A 239 -12.61 11.28 -18.47
C PHE A 239 -12.30 12.29 -19.59
N LEU A 240 -11.47 13.29 -19.29
CA LEU A 240 -11.06 14.27 -20.29
C LEU A 240 -10.31 13.62 -21.46
N LYS A 241 -9.44 12.65 -21.17
CA LYS A 241 -8.75 11.89 -22.20
C LYS A 241 -9.74 11.12 -23.07
N ALA A 242 -10.66 10.36 -22.47
CA ALA A 242 -11.68 9.60 -23.19
C ALA A 242 -12.56 10.49 -24.07
N LEU A 243 -12.91 11.68 -23.60
CA LEU A 243 -13.67 12.66 -24.38
C LEU A 243 -12.89 13.16 -25.61
N ASN A 244 -11.59 13.42 -25.44
CA ASN A 244 -10.74 13.85 -26.56
C ASN A 244 -10.54 12.70 -27.55
N ASP A 245 -10.29 11.47 -27.08
CA ASP A 245 -10.17 10.28 -27.94
C ASP A 245 -11.44 10.08 -28.80
N LEU A 246 -12.66 10.27 -28.22
CA LEU A 246 -13.92 10.20 -28.96
C LEU A 246 -14.08 11.33 -29.99
N LYS A 247 -13.64 12.55 -29.69
CA LYS A 247 -13.63 13.66 -30.64
C LYS A 247 -12.67 13.42 -31.82
N ASP A 248 -11.49 12.87 -31.50
CA ASP A 248 -10.49 12.54 -32.52
C ASP A 248 -10.98 11.40 -33.42
N GLU A 249 -11.67 10.39 -32.86
CA GLU A 249 -12.30 9.30 -33.60
C GLU A 249 -13.40 9.85 -34.57
N HIS A 250 -14.22 10.78 -34.08
CA HIS A 250 -15.27 11.39 -34.88
C HIS A 250 -14.73 12.40 -35.93
N GLY A 251 -13.57 13.00 -35.65
CA GLY A 251 -12.93 13.99 -36.51
C GLY A 251 -13.48 15.42 -36.36
N SER A 252 -14.38 15.64 -35.40
CA SER A 252 -14.94 16.94 -35.05
C SER A 252 -15.51 16.94 -33.64
N ASP A 253 -16.13 18.03 -33.19
CA ASP A 253 -16.87 18.04 -31.93
C ASP A 253 -18.03 17.04 -31.98
N LEU A 254 -18.32 16.41 -30.86
CA LEU A 254 -19.43 15.47 -30.72
C LEU A 254 -20.77 16.19 -30.72
N ASP A 255 -21.77 15.60 -31.39
CA ASP A 255 -23.16 16.08 -31.37
C ASP A 255 -23.83 15.86 -30.02
N GLY A 256 -23.39 14.84 -29.26
CA GLY A 256 -23.88 14.55 -27.94
C GLY A 256 -23.00 13.55 -27.18
N LEU A 257 -23.18 13.52 -25.84
CA LEU A 257 -22.47 12.64 -24.94
C LEU A 257 -23.43 12.03 -23.91
N VAL A 258 -23.40 10.72 -23.78
CA VAL A 258 -24.08 9.99 -22.70
C VAL A 258 -23.03 9.67 -21.62
N ILE A 259 -23.32 10.11 -20.38
CA ILE A 259 -22.49 9.80 -19.22
C ILE A 259 -23.28 8.82 -18.34
N ASP A 260 -22.68 7.66 -18.06
CA ASP A 260 -23.20 6.60 -17.20
C ASP A 260 -22.37 6.55 -15.91
N LEU A 261 -23.04 6.68 -14.74
CA LEU A 261 -22.42 6.80 -13.41
C LEU A 261 -22.76 5.60 -12.53
#